data_de236c8dc9ef5e24d4c908bc4794dd84
#
_entry.id   de236c8dc9ef5e24d4c908bc4794dd84
#
_cell.length_a   1.000
_cell.length_b   1.000
_cell.length_c   1.000
_cell.angle_alpha   90.00
_cell.angle_beta   90.00
_cell.angle_gamma   90.00
#
_symmetry.space_group_name_H-M   'P 1'
#
loop_
_entity.id
_entity.type
_entity.pdbx_description
1 polymer ?
#
loop_
_entity_poly.entity_id
_entity_poly.type
_entity_poly.pdbx_seq_one_letter_code
_entity_poly.pdbx_strand_id
1 'polypeptide(L)'
;MQITKKLSALILSGLLSVTFSTANANPIRTPEGNFPRVQWAVVESTPGNLGKIGEIGARVLPSTVAKESGTYALYGVIEKDNPDLMRLLEIYESDEAYRIHSTSAAFQTYRAERFQFLKGLKLLPVNGIVLEQKIDGVGKTVTTHRYEIKASEVAKFQEIISAEYLRAVKENPEVLGMFVTAEQANPNIFHTMEIFKDETAQKNYNNSAEYKKFLRSTKSMIQAEKIIEYLPANIVLTKKGVVQNEIR
;
A
#
# COMPACT_ATOMS: atom_id res chain seq x y z
N MET A 1 20.19 34.18 69.78
CA MET A 1 21.02 33.81 68.65
C MET A 1 20.24 32.77 67.82
N GLN A 2 19.44 33.22 66.84
CA GLN A 2 18.55 32.37 66.04
C GLN A 2 19.25 32.17 64.69
N ILE A 3 19.46 30.90 64.33
CA ILE A 3 20.05 30.50 63.06
C ILE A 3 18.89 30.08 62.15
N THR A 4 18.60 30.91 61.16
CA THR A 4 17.60 30.63 60.09
C THR A 4 18.26 29.76 59.04
N LYS A 5 17.82 28.51 58.92
CA LYS A 5 18.17 27.62 57.79
C LYS A 5 17.31 27.97 56.59
N LYS A 6 17.92 28.45 55.52
CA LYS A 6 17.28 28.55 54.18
C LYS A 6 17.27 27.18 53.51
N LEU A 7 16.08 26.67 53.27
CA LEU A 7 15.87 25.49 52.42
C LEU A 7 15.83 25.97 50.95
N SER A 8 16.83 25.61 50.18
CA SER A 8 16.81 25.79 48.73
C SER A 8 16.09 24.59 48.11
N ALA A 9 14.92 24.81 47.56
CA ALA A 9 14.21 23.82 46.74
C ALA A 9 14.81 23.76 45.35
N LEU A 10 15.45 22.64 45.04
CA LEU A 10 15.90 22.30 43.69
C LEU A 10 14.72 21.81 42.89
N ILE A 11 14.21 22.63 41.97
CA ILE A 11 13.20 22.20 40.97
C ILE A 11 13.95 21.48 39.89
N LEU A 12 13.89 20.15 39.90
CA LEU A 12 14.36 19.27 38.83
C LEU A 12 13.30 19.23 37.74
N SER A 13 13.41 20.12 36.75
CA SER A 13 12.58 20.06 35.54
C SER A 13 13.06 18.91 34.69
N GLY A 14 12.41 17.75 34.85
CA GLY A 14 12.57 16.61 33.96
C GLY A 14 11.98 16.94 32.60
N LEU A 15 12.84 17.26 31.63
CA LEU A 15 12.50 17.25 30.21
C LEU A 15 12.23 15.79 29.84
N LEU A 16 10.96 15.37 29.75
CA LEU A 16 10.58 14.17 29.02
C LEU A 16 10.88 14.43 27.54
N SER A 17 12.03 13.96 27.09
CA SER A 17 12.31 13.84 25.66
C SER A 17 11.40 12.73 25.10
N VAL A 18 10.29 13.10 24.51
CA VAL A 18 9.48 12.21 23.68
C VAL A 18 10.33 11.92 22.45
N THR A 19 11.04 10.81 22.47
CA THR A 19 11.68 10.28 21.25
C THR A 19 10.57 9.78 20.36
N PHE A 20 10.17 10.60 19.38
CA PHE A 20 9.41 10.10 18.24
C PHE A 20 10.31 9.11 17.50
N SER A 21 10.02 7.83 17.69
CA SER A 21 10.54 6.80 16.80
C SER A 21 9.99 7.10 15.42
N THR A 22 10.80 7.70 14.55
CA THR A 22 10.49 7.80 13.13
C THR A 22 10.49 6.37 12.60
N ALA A 23 9.30 5.80 12.45
CA ALA A 23 9.16 4.52 11.79
C ALA A 23 9.74 4.69 10.38
N ASN A 24 10.92 4.12 10.16
CA ASN A 24 11.64 4.27 8.91
C ASN A 24 10.78 3.73 7.77
N ALA A 25 10.56 4.55 6.74
CA ALA A 25 10.05 4.08 5.47
C ALA A 25 10.97 2.96 4.96
N ASN A 26 10.39 1.85 4.57
CA ASN A 26 11.12 0.69 4.07
C ASN A 26 10.81 0.51 2.59
N PRO A 27 11.68 1.00 1.69
CA PRO A 27 11.48 0.85 0.26
C PRO A 27 11.51 -0.64 -0.12
N ILE A 28 10.59 -1.04 -1.00
CA ILE A 28 10.60 -2.39 -1.57
C ILE A 28 11.49 -2.36 -2.80
N ARG A 29 12.66 -3.01 -2.71
CA ARG A 29 13.65 -3.13 -3.79
C ARG A 29 14.15 -4.57 -3.88
N THR A 30 14.72 -4.93 -5.04
CA THR A 30 15.48 -6.16 -5.19
C THR A 30 16.79 -6.06 -4.38
N PRO A 31 17.51 -7.18 -4.16
CA PRO A 31 18.81 -7.16 -3.50
C PRO A 31 19.81 -6.20 -4.15
N GLU A 32 19.71 -6.00 -5.48
CA GLU A 32 20.57 -5.08 -6.26
C GLU A 32 20.10 -3.62 -6.18
N GLY A 33 19.01 -3.32 -5.46
CA GLY A 33 18.46 -1.99 -5.32
C GLY A 33 17.52 -1.54 -6.43
N ASN A 34 17.18 -2.43 -7.38
CA ASN A 34 16.28 -2.13 -8.48
C ASN A 34 14.80 -2.19 -8.06
N PHE A 35 13.92 -1.63 -8.88
CA PHE A 35 12.49 -1.86 -8.75
C PHE A 35 12.17 -3.33 -9.06
N PRO A 36 11.38 -4.01 -8.21
CA PRO A 36 10.94 -5.37 -8.45
C PRO A 36 9.88 -5.42 -9.56
N ARG A 37 9.51 -6.63 -9.95
CA ARG A 37 8.36 -6.88 -10.79
C ARG A 37 7.06 -6.56 -10.04
N VAL A 38 6.20 -5.73 -10.63
CA VAL A 38 4.92 -5.32 -10.04
C VAL A 38 3.79 -5.56 -11.03
N GLN A 39 2.64 -5.99 -10.53
CA GLN A 39 1.40 -6.06 -11.29
C GLN A 39 0.19 -5.77 -10.41
N TRP A 40 -0.88 -5.36 -11.04
CA TRP A 40 -2.20 -5.36 -10.44
C TRP A 40 -2.98 -6.59 -10.91
N ALA A 41 -3.63 -7.28 -9.98
CA ALA A 41 -4.62 -8.29 -10.29
C ALA A 41 -6.01 -7.77 -9.90
N VAL A 42 -6.95 -7.82 -10.84
CA VAL A 42 -8.36 -7.48 -10.58
C VAL A 42 -9.14 -8.77 -10.64
N VAL A 43 -9.67 -9.18 -9.49
CA VAL A 43 -10.43 -10.41 -9.30
C VAL A 43 -11.89 -10.05 -9.15
N GLU A 44 -12.73 -10.52 -10.06
CA GLU A 44 -14.19 -10.39 -10.00
C GLU A 44 -14.81 -11.74 -9.66
N SER A 45 -15.58 -11.78 -8.58
CA SER A 45 -16.31 -12.97 -8.19
C SER A 45 -17.67 -13.07 -8.87
N THR A 46 -18.23 -14.27 -8.88
CA THR A 46 -19.69 -14.41 -9.05
C THR A 46 -20.40 -13.71 -7.88
N PRO A 47 -21.62 -13.17 -8.07
CA PRO A 47 -22.28 -12.32 -7.08
C PRO A 47 -22.29 -12.91 -5.66
N GLY A 48 -21.83 -12.14 -4.69
CA GLY A 48 -21.81 -12.49 -3.27
C GLY A 48 -20.76 -13.55 -2.86
N ASN A 49 -19.86 -13.93 -3.76
CA ASN A 49 -18.88 -15.00 -3.48
C ASN A 49 -17.43 -14.51 -3.26
N LEU A 50 -17.18 -13.19 -3.24
CA LEU A 50 -15.83 -12.70 -3.03
C LEU A 50 -15.28 -13.10 -1.65
N GLY A 51 -16.13 -13.14 -0.61
CA GLY A 51 -15.76 -13.62 0.71
C GLY A 51 -15.17 -15.02 0.70
N LYS A 52 -15.74 -15.95 -0.09
CA LYS A 52 -15.21 -17.32 -0.25
C LYS A 52 -13.85 -17.35 -0.92
N ILE A 53 -13.62 -16.49 -1.95
CA ILE A 53 -12.30 -16.34 -2.56
C ILE A 53 -11.29 -15.81 -1.53
N GLY A 54 -11.71 -14.84 -0.70
CA GLY A 54 -10.90 -14.29 0.38
C GLY A 54 -10.53 -15.34 1.44
N GLU A 55 -11.49 -16.15 1.88
CA GLU A 55 -11.25 -17.26 2.86
C GLU A 55 -10.26 -18.30 2.31
N ILE A 56 -10.40 -18.71 1.06
CA ILE A 56 -9.46 -19.62 0.41
C ILE A 56 -8.07 -18.98 0.35
N GLY A 57 -7.99 -17.70 -0.06
CA GLY A 57 -6.74 -16.95 -0.10
C GLY A 57 -6.08 -16.86 1.27
N ALA A 58 -6.82 -16.47 2.30
CA ALA A 58 -6.31 -16.34 3.67
C ALA A 58 -5.78 -17.67 4.24
N ARG A 59 -6.36 -18.80 3.85
CA ARG A 59 -5.92 -20.12 4.28
C ARG A 59 -4.67 -20.61 3.54
N VAL A 60 -4.56 -20.33 2.26
CA VAL A 60 -3.56 -20.95 1.38
C VAL A 60 -2.35 -20.06 1.13
N LEU A 61 -2.57 -18.77 0.83
CA LEU A 61 -1.52 -17.86 0.36
C LEU A 61 -0.49 -17.41 1.43
N PRO A 62 -0.77 -17.38 2.73
CA PRO A 62 0.26 -17.05 3.72
C PRO A 62 1.53 -17.89 3.62
N SER A 63 1.36 -19.17 3.26
CA SER A 63 2.50 -20.08 3.12
C SER A 63 3.40 -19.74 1.92
N THR A 64 2.86 -19.05 0.90
CA THR A 64 3.64 -18.66 -0.28
C THR A 64 4.59 -17.54 0.06
N VAL A 65 4.08 -16.44 0.63
CA VAL A 65 4.91 -15.29 1.02
C VAL A 65 5.97 -15.67 2.05
N ALA A 66 5.63 -16.55 2.99
CA ALA A 66 6.57 -17.01 4.02
C ALA A 66 7.70 -17.90 3.47
N LYS A 67 7.41 -18.72 2.45
CA LYS A 67 8.36 -19.73 1.93
C LYS A 67 9.05 -19.30 0.63
N GLU A 68 8.43 -18.45 -0.14
CA GLU A 68 8.94 -17.99 -1.43
C GLU A 68 9.77 -16.71 -1.24
N SER A 69 11.10 -16.82 -1.33
CA SER A 69 12.01 -15.69 -1.09
C SER A 69 11.72 -14.49 -2.00
N GLY A 70 11.33 -14.74 -3.24
CA GLY A 70 11.08 -13.70 -4.24
C GLY A 70 9.64 -13.16 -4.28
N THR A 71 8.70 -13.66 -3.45
CA THR A 71 7.37 -13.05 -3.29
C THR A 71 7.44 -12.01 -2.18
N TYR A 72 7.44 -10.72 -2.53
CA TYR A 72 7.71 -9.64 -1.57
C TYR A 72 6.48 -9.18 -0.83
N ALA A 73 5.38 -8.93 -1.54
CA ALA A 73 4.14 -8.46 -0.93
C ALA A 73 2.92 -8.71 -1.84
N LEU A 74 1.79 -8.97 -1.22
CA LEU A 74 0.47 -9.06 -1.83
C LEU A 74 -0.49 -8.19 -1.01
N TYR A 75 -1.01 -7.12 -1.60
CA TYR A 75 -1.97 -6.21 -0.96
C TYR A 75 -3.32 -6.36 -1.63
N GLY A 76 -4.26 -7.04 -0.97
CA GLY A 76 -5.63 -7.24 -1.47
C GLY A 76 -6.62 -6.31 -0.80
N VAL A 77 -7.43 -5.61 -1.58
CA VAL A 77 -8.46 -4.67 -1.12
C VAL A 77 -9.76 -4.88 -1.89
N ILE A 78 -10.90 -4.73 -1.20
CA ILE A 78 -12.24 -4.96 -1.77
C ILE A 78 -12.88 -3.61 -2.05
N GLU A 79 -13.35 -3.39 -3.30
CA GLU A 79 -13.99 -2.13 -3.67
C GLU A 79 -15.29 -1.89 -2.87
N LYS A 80 -15.43 -0.69 -2.32
CA LYS A 80 -16.60 -0.31 -1.52
C LYS A 80 -17.89 -0.30 -2.32
N ASP A 81 -17.82 0.21 -3.56
CA ASP A 81 -18.99 0.32 -4.46
C ASP A 81 -19.26 -0.96 -5.26
N ASN A 82 -18.33 -1.92 -5.24
CA ASN A 82 -18.47 -3.21 -5.89
C ASN A 82 -17.84 -4.32 -5.03
N PRO A 83 -18.55 -4.83 -4.02
CA PRO A 83 -18.03 -5.81 -3.08
C PRO A 83 -17.72 -7.19 -3.70
N ASP A 84 -18.06 -7.40 -4.98
CA ASP A 84 -17.65 -8.59 -5.74
C ASP A 84 -16.32 -8.41 -6.48
N LEU A 85 -15.65 -7.24 -6.29
CA LEU A 85 -14.40 -6.93 -6.95
C LEU A 85 -13.28 -6.66 -5.94
N MET A 86 -12.21 -7.42 -6.06
CA MET A 86 -10.98 -7.26 -5.29
C MET A 86 -9.85 -6.81 -6.22
N ARG A 87 -9.03 -5.85 -5.73
CA ARG A 87 -7.77 -5.47 -6.37
C ARG A 87 -6.62 -5.93 -5.53
N LEU A 88 -5.61 -6.48 -6.18
CA LEU A 88 -4.37 -6.86 -5.52
C LEU A 88 -3.21 -6.12 -6.18
N LEU A 89 -2.38 -5.47 -5.38
CA LEU A 89 -1.04 -5.05 -5.77
C LEU A 89 -0.08 -6.17 -5.39
N GLU A 90 0.54 -6.77 -6.40
CA GLU A 90 1.43 -7.91 -6.26
C GLU A 90 2.86 -7.48 -6.59
N ILE A 91 3.81 -7.79 -5.70
CA ILE A 91 5.21 -7.39 -5.82
C ILE A 91 6.10 -8.61 -5.69
N TYR A 92 6.86 -8.91 -6.74
CA TYR A 92 7.78 -10.03 -6.85
C TYR A 92 9.18 -9.53 -7.19
N GLU A 93 10.21 -10.21 -6.71
CA GLU A 93 11.61 -9.89 -7.03
C GLU A 93 11.87 -9.80 -8.53
N SER A 94 11.33 -10.76 -9.31
CA SER A 94 11.56 -10.91 -10.74
C SER A 94 10.43 -11.68 -11.41
N ASP A 95 10.49 -11.81 -12.74
CA ASP A 95 9.61 -12.69 -13.51
C ASP A 95 9.76 -14.16 -13.11
N GLU A 96 10.96 -14.59 -12.75
CA GLU A 96 11.21 -15.94 -12.26
C GLU A 96 10.55 -16.15 -10.87
N ALA A 97 10.62 -15.17 -9.98
CA ALA A 97 9.92 -15.24 -8.69
C ALA A 97 8.40 -15.34 -8.87
N TYR A 98 7.83 -14.60 -9.81
CA TYR A 98 6.42 -14.74 -10.18
C TYR A 98 6.11 -16.13 -10.75
N ARG A 99 6.98 -16.67 -11.60
CA ARG A 99 6.82 -18.03 -12.16
C ARG A 99 6.81 -19.07 -11.02
N ILE A 100 7.74 -18.97 -10.07
CA ILE A 100 7.80 -19.85 -8.89
C ILE A 100 6.49 -19.76 -8.10
N HIS A 101 6.04 -18.53 -7.78
CA HIS A 101 4.77 -18.29 -7.10
C HIS A 101 3.59 -18.92 -7.83
N SER A 102 3.42 -18.59 -9.12
CA SER A 102 2.27 -19.01 -9.93
C SER A 102 2.21 -20.51 -10.19
N THR A 103 3.32 -21.23 -10.04
CA THR A 103 3.42 -22.70 -10.20
C THR A 103 3.52 -23.42 -8.86
N SER A 104 3.61 -22.72 -7.73
CA SER A 104 3.68 -23.33 -6.40
C SER A 104 2.43 -24.15 -6.09
N ALA A 105 2.58 -25.22 -5.29
CA ALA A 105 1.46 -26.07 -4.89
C ALA A 105 0.35 -25.28 -4.17
N ALA A 106 0.74 -24.31 -3.34
CA ALA A 106 -0.20 -23.45 -2.63
C ALA A 106 -1.02 -22.60 -3.59
N PHE A 107 -0.36 -21.94 -4.58
CA PHE A 107 -1.07 -21.13 -5.56
C PHE A 107 -1.97 -21.97 -6.47
N GLN A 108 -1.53 -23.17 -6.87
CA GLN A 108 -2.36 -24.09 -7.67
C GLN A 108 -3.59 -24.54 -6.89
N THR A 109 -3.45 -24.83 -5.59
CA THR A 109 -4.60 -25.11 -4.71
C THR A 109 -5.56 -23.93 -4.65
N TYR A 110 -5.04 -22.72 -4.40
CA TYR A 110 -5.85 -21.49 -4.41
C TYR A 110 -6.59 -21.29 -5.73
N ARG A 111 -5.89 -21.49 -6.85
CA ARG A 111 -6.46 -21.37 -8.20
C ARG A 111 -7.58 -22.37 -8.46
N ALA A 112 -7.39 -23.63 -8.08
CA ALA A 112 -8.36 -24.68 -8.27
C ALA A 112 -9.62 -24.46 -7.43
N GLU A 113 -9.45 -24.15 -6.15
CA GLU A 113 -10.58 -24.01 -5.24
C GLU A 113 -11.44 -22.76 -5.52
N ARG A 114 -10.80 -21.63 -5.87
CA ARG A 114 -11.52 -20.39 -6.18
C ARG A 114 -12.22 -20.40 -7.54
N PHE A 115 -11.86 -21.31 -8.45
CA PHE A 115 -12.32 -21.29 -9.85
C PHE A 115 -13.84 -21.22 -9.97
N GLN A 116 -14.57 -21.97 -9.17
CA GLN A 116 -16.03 -22.00 -9.18
C GLN A 116 -16.70 -20.66 -8.76
N PHE A 117 -15.97 -19.81 -8.04
CA PHE A 117 -16.44 -18.51 -7.57
C PHE A 117 -15.94 -17.36 -8.43
N LEU A 118 -15.04 -17.62 -9.38
CA LEU A 118 -14.40 -16.62 -10.20
C LEU A 118 -15.27 -16.31 -11.43
N LYS A 119 -15.62 -15.02 -11.59
CA LYS A 119 -16.26 -14.50 -12.80
C LYS A 119 -15.22 -13.94 -13.78
N GLY A 120 -14.21 -13.24 -13.28
CA GLY A 120 -13.19 -12.62 -14.08
C GLY A 120 -11.86 -12.43 -13.34
N LEU A 121 -10.77 -12.45 -14.12
CA LEU A 121 -9.43 -12.12 -13.66
C LEU A 121 -8.72 -11.30 -14.72
N LYS A 122 -8.26 -10.11 -14.37
CA LYS A 122 -7.41 -9.29 -15.21
C LYS A 122 -6.08 -9.05 -14.51
N LEU A 123 -4.99 -9.36 -15.19
CA LEU A 123 -3.64 -9.00 -14.75
C LEU A 123 -3.18 -7.77 -15.54
N LEU A 124 -2.62 -6.81 -14.84
CA LEU A 124 -2.14 -5.56 -15.39
C LEU A 124 -0.67 -5.37 -15.01
N PRO A 125 0.27 -5.70 -15.91
CA PRO A 125 1.69 -5.43 -15.69
C PRO A 125 1.96 -3.94 -15.59
N VAL A 126 2.73 -3.53 -14.56
CA VAL A 126 3.07 -2.14 -14.31
C VAL A 126 4.55 -1.99 -13.96
N ASN A 127 5.08 -0.79 -14.14
CA ASN A 127 6.39 -0.41 -13.65
C ASN A 127 6.23 0.26 -12.29
N GLY A 128 7.02 -0.15 -11.29
CA GLY A 128 7.09 0.52 -9.99
C GLY A 128 7.79 1.87 -10.11
N ILE A 129 7.22 2.90 -9.48
CA ILE A 129 7.77 4.26 -9.42
C ILE A 129 8.05 4.65 -7.98
N VAL A 130 7.09 4.48 -7.09
CA VAL A 130 7.23 4.56 -5.65
C VAL A 130 6.68 3.29 -5.05
N LEU A 131 7.46 2.59 -4.25
CA LEU A 131 7.06 1.40 -3.54
C LEU A 131 7.58 1.52 -2.10
N GLU A 132 6.87 2.31 -1.29
CA GLU A 132 7.31 2.66 0.07
C GLU A 132 6.27 2.24 1.10
N GLN A 133 6.73 1.59 2.17
CA GLN A 133 5.86 1.15 3.26
C GLN A 133 6.55 1.26 4.61
N LYS A 134 5.76 1.32 5.67
CA LYS A 134 6.21 1.12 7.05
C LYS A 134 6.01 -0.34 7.45
N ILE A 135 7.00 -0.88 8.14
CA ILE A 135 7.09 -2.32 8.41
C ILE A 135 5.94 -2.84 9.28
N ASP A 136 5.37 -2.00 10.14
CA ASP A 136 4.41 -2.39 11.17
C ASP A 136 2.97 -1.95 10.86
N GLY A 137 2.74 -1.45 9.63
CA GLY A 137 1.50 -0.80 9.28
C GLY A 137 0.56 -1.63 8.43
N VAL A 138 -0.41 -2.28 9.08
CA VAL A 138 -1.64 -2.64 8.38
C VAL A 138 -2.63 -1.51 8.59
N GLY A 139 -2.81 -0.73 7.53
CA GLY A 139 -3.77 0.35 7.54
C GLY A 139 -5.20 -0.16 7.48
N LYS A 140 -6.10 0.59 8.10
CA LYS A 140 -7.55 0.32 8.03
C LYS A 140 -8.24 1.08 6.91
N THR A 141 -7.53 2.04 6.30
CA THR A 141 -8.07 2.86 5.21
C THR A 141 -7.13 2.81 4.03
N VAL A 142 -7.65 2.38 2.90
CA VAL A 142 -6.92 2.30 1.64
C VAL A 142 -7.69 3.04 0.56
N THR A 143 -6.96 3.79 -0.26
CA THR A 143 -7.49 4.48 -1.45
C THR A 143 -6.56 4.21 -2.61
N THR A 144 -7.11 4.07 -3.80
CA THR A 144 -6.33 4.06 -5.03
C THR A 144 -6.83 5.14 -5.97
N HIS A 145 -5.90 5.72 -6.72
CA HIS A 145 -6.22 6.60 -7.82
C HIS A 145 -5.75 5.97 -9.12
N ARG A 146 -6.55 6.10 -10.16
CA ARG A 146 -6.13 5.88 -11.53
C ARG A 146 -6.09 7.23 -12.22
N TYR A 147 -4.90 7.67 -12.58
CA TYR A 147 -4.69 8.91 -13.33
C TYR A 147 -4.42 8.61 -14.79
N GLU A 148 -5.01 9.39 -15.68
CA GLU A 148 -4.60 9.48 -17.07
C GLU A 148 -3.96 10.84 -17.28
N ILE A 149 -2.68 10.84 -17.64
CA ILE A 149 -1.84 12.03 -17.71
C ILE A 149 -1.64 12.44 -19.17
N LYS A 150 -1.64 13.74 -19.46
CA LYS A 150 -1.27 14.24 -20.77
C LYS A 150 0.11 13.73 -21.15
N ALA A 151 0.27 13.21 -22.35
CA ALA A 151 1.53 12.56 -22.78
C ALA A 151 2.77 13.46 -22.62
N SER A 152 2.63 14.77 -22.85
CA SER A 152 3.71 15.75 -22.65
C SER A 152 4.07 16.02 -21.18
N GLU A 153 3.22 15.62 -20.23
CA GLU A 153 3.37 15.94 -18.81
C GLU A 153 3.79 14.73 -17.96
N VAL A 154 3.91 13.53 -18.55
CA VAL A 154 4.18 12.28 -17.85
C VAL A 154 5.41 12.37 -16.95
N ALA A 155 6.55 12.82 -17.48
CA ALA A 155 7.78 12.90 -16.70
C ALA A 155 7.66 13.90 -15.52
N LYS A 156 7.01 15.03 -15.75
CA LYS A 156 6.81 16.06 -14.72
C LYS A 156 5.82 15.59 -13.64
N PHE A 157 4.74 14.93 -14.04
CA PHE A 157 3.81 14.33 -13.10
C PHE A 157 4.49 13.28 -12.23
N GLN A 158 5.28 12.39 -12.83
CA GLN A 158 6.03 11.36 -12.11
C GLN A 158 6.99 11.97 -11.08
N GLU A 159 7.71 13.03 -11.43
CA GLU A 159 8.59 13.75 -10.49
C GLU A 159 7.81 14.28 -9.28
N ILE A 160 6.69 14.97 -9.53
CA ILE A 160 5.90 15.64 -8.48
C ILE A 160 5.22 14.61 -7.56
N ILE A 161 4.58 13.57 -8.12
CA ILE A 161 3.90 12.54 -7.31
C ILE A 161 4.91 11.72 -6.50
N SER A 162 6.08 11.42 -7.06
CA SER A 162 7.13 10.72 -6.34
C SER A 162 7.63 11.52 -5.15
N ALA A 163 7.89 12.82 -5.35
CA ALA A 163 8.36 13.69 -4.28
C ALA A 163 7.35 13.77 -3.12
N GLU A 164 6.06 13.92 -3.42
CA GLU A 164 5.01 14.00 -2.40
C GLU A 164 4.83 12.66 -1.67
N TYR A 165 4.78 11.54 -2.38
CA TYR A 165 4.52 10.24 -1.76
C TYR A 165 5.70 9.76 -0.89
N LEU A 166 6.95 9.98 -1.34
CA LEU A 166 8.14 9.72 -0.53
C LEU A 166 8.17 10.58 0.74
N ARG A 167 7.85 11.88 0.60
CA ARG A 167 7.72 12.79 1.73
C ARG A 167 6.64 12.31 2.72
N ALA A 168 5.45 11.98 2.22
CA ALA A 168 4.32 11.56 3.04
C ALA A 168 4.66 10.33 3.90
N VAL A 169 5.24 9.29 3.32
CA VAL A 169 5.65 8.10 4.08
C VAL A 169 6.73 8.43 5.09
N LYS A 170 7.70 9.27 4.73
CA LYS A 170 8.82 9.61 5.59
C LYS A 170 8.40 10.46 6.79
N GLU A 171 7.56 11.47 6.57
CA GLU A 171 7.29 12.52 7.56
C GLU A 171 6.01 12.29 8.36
N ASN A 172 5.01 11.63 7.77
CA ASN A 172 3.73 11.42 8.45
C ASN A 172 3.66 10.01 9.06
N PRO A 173 3.66 9.86 10.40
CA PRO A 173 3.63 8.57 11.07
C PRO A 173 2.35 7.76 10.80
N GLU A 174 1.26 8.41 10.39
CA GLU A 174 -0.03 7.77 10.12
C GLU A 174 -0.22 7.35 8.66
N VAL A 175 0.72 7.72 7.77
CA VAL A 175 0.82 7.21 6.39
C VAL A 175 1.66 5.94 6.43
N LEU A 176 1.06 4.80 6.14
CA LEU A 176 1.67 3.48 6.32
C LEU A 176 2.24 2.89 5.03
N GLY A 177 1.74 3.32 3.89
CA GLY A 177 2.26 2.92 2.59
C GLY A 177 1.81 3.85 1.48
N MET A 178 2.71 4.10 0.53
CA MET A 178 2.47 4.88 -0.67
C MET A 178 3.10 4.17 -1.87
N PHE A 179 2.25 3.83 -2.83
CA PHE A 179 2.66 3.11 -4.03
C PHE A 179 2.22 3.90 -5.25
N VAL A 180 3.12 4.06 -6.19
CA VAL A 180 2.87 4.66 -7.51
C VAL A 180 3.42 3.70 -8.56
N THR A 181 2.57 3.37 -9.52
CA THR A 181 2.91 2.50 -10.64
C THR A 181 2.41 3.09 -11.95
N ALA A 182 3.06 2.79 -13.08
CA ALA A 182 2.59 3.14 -14.41
C ALA A 182 2.36 1.89 -15.24
N GLU A 183 1.29 1.86 -16.05
CA GLU A 183 1.01 0.72 -16.95
C GLU A 183 2.14 0.54 -17.96
N GLN A 184 2.59 -0.70 -18.17
CA GLN A 184 3.62 -0.98 -19.17
C GLN A 184 3.12 -0.72 -20.59
N ALA A 185 1.86 -1.06 -20.85
CA ALA A 185 1.25 -0.87 -22.17
C ALA A 185 0.86 0.61 -22.45
N ASN A 186 0.55 1.38 -21.41
CA ASN A 186 0.12 2.77 -21.51
C ASN A 186 0.82 3.61 -20.42
N PRO A 187 2.06 4.05 -20.63
CA PRO A 187 2.88 4.70 -19.60
C PRO A 187 2.34 6.04 -19.06
N ASN A 188 1.32 6.61 -19.71
CA ASN A 188 0.61 7.80 -19.23
C ASN A 188 -0.53 7.47 -18.25
N ILE A 189 -0.78 6.18 -17.99
CA ILE A 189 -1.76 5.73 -17.00
C ILE A 189 -1.03 5.30 -15.73
N PHE A 190 -1.32 5.99 -14.64
CA PHE A 190 -0.75 5.73 -13.33
C PHE A 190 -1.81 5.13 -12.40
N HIS A 191 -1.37 4.19 -11.57
CA HIS A 191 -2.15 3.66 -10.47
C HIS A 191 -1.42 3.90 -9.16
N THR A 192 -2.14 4.38 -8.16
CA THR A 192 -1.61 4.53 -6.81
C THR A 192 -2.28 3.56 -5.84
N MET A 193 -1.63 3.29 -4.72
CA MET A 193 -2.26 2.76 -3.53
C MET A 193 -1.74 3.55 -2.33
N GLU A 194 -2.65 4.09 -1.56
CA GLU A 194 -2.39 4.88 -0.37
C GLU A 194 -2.95 4.14 0.83
N ILE A 195 -2.11 3.85 1.80
CA ILE A 195 -2.48 3.10 3.00
C ILE A 195 -2.31 4.00 4.21
N PHE A 196 -3.41 4.25 4.92
CA PHE A 196 -3.46 5.06 6.12
C PHE A 196 -3.81 4.21 7.34
N LYS A 197 -3.37 4.65 8.50
CA LYS A 197 -3.71 4.03 9.78
C LYS A 197 -5.23 3.87 9.93
N ASP A 198 -5.98 4.94 9.66
CA ASP A 198 -7.44 5.02 9.72
C ASP A 198 -7.98 6.19 8.87
N GLU A 199 -9.30 6.37 8.83
CA GLU A 199 -9.96 7.46 8.09
C GLU A 199 -9.55 8.85 8.58
N THR A 200 -9.26 9.02 9.87
CA THR A 200 -8.80 10.31 10.43
C THR A 200 -7.43 10.66 9.88
N ALA A 201 -6.52 9.69 9.81
CA ALA A 201 -5.20 9.86 9.22
C ALA A 201 -5.28 10.25 7.74
N GLN A 202 -6.14 9.58 6.97
CA GLN A 202 -6.40 9.93 5.57
C GLN A 202 -6.94 11.35 5.43
N LYS A 203 -7.94 11.71 6.22
CA LYS A 203 -8.54 13.05 6.21
C LYS A 203 -7.52 14.13 6.56
N ASN A 204 -6.67 13.89 7.54
CA ASN A 204 -5.60 14.81 7.93
C ASN A 204 -4.59 14.99 6.78
N TYR A 205 -4.17 13.90 6.15
CA TYR A 205 -3.29 13.95 4.98
C TYR A 205 -3.91 14.73 3.83
N ASN A 206 -5.14 14.44 3.45
CA ASN A 206 -5.86 15.13 2.37
C ASN A 206 -6.05 16.63 2.65
N ASN A 207 -6.08 17.03 3.91
CA ASN A 207 -6.19 18.43 4.33
C ASN A 207 -4.84 19.13 4.53
N SER A 208 -3.72 18.42 4.44
CA SER A 208 -2.38 18.98 4.59
C SER A 208 -2.06 20.03 3.51
N ALA A 209 -1.19 20.96 3.85
CA ALA A 209 -0.75 22.00 2.90
C ALA A 209 0.02 21.39 1.72
N GLU A 210 0.80 20.37 2.00
CA GLU A 210 1.65 19.63 1.07
C GLU A 210 0.81 18.88 0.04
N TYR A 211 -0.16 18.09 0.47
CA TYR A 211 -1.06 17.38 -0.44
C TYR A 211 -1.89 18.35 -1.28
N LYS A 212 -2.39 19.45 -0.69
CA LYS A 212 -3.08 20.51 -1.43
C LYS A 212 -2.17 21.20 -2.46
N LYS A 213 -0.86 21.33 -2.15
CA LYS A 213 0.13 21.83 -3.11
C LYS A 213 0.32 20.84 -4.26
N PHE A 214 0.45 19.54 -3.94
CA PHE A 214 0.51 18.47 -4.95
C PHE A 214 -0.69 18.53 -5.90
N LEU A 215 -1.92 18.56 -5.38
CA LEU A 215 -3.13 18.64 -6.19
C LEU A 215 -3.15 19.87 -7.13
N ARG A 216 -2.75 21.04 -6.62
CA ARG A 216 -2.66 22.26 -7.44
C ARG A 216 -1.62 22.13 -8.55
N SER A 217 -0.46 21.56 -8.24
CA SER A 217 0.65 21.44 -9.17
C SER A 217 0.38 20.43 -10.29
N THR A 218 -0.46 19.42 -10.05
CA THR A 218 -0.74 18.35 -11.01
C THR A 218 -2.05 18.51 -11.77
N LYS A 219 -2.95 19.38 -11.28
CA LYS A 219 -4.31 19.53 -11.84
C LYS A 219 -4.35 19.71 -13.36
N SER A 220 -3.46 20.54 -13.93
CA SER A 220 -3.41 20.79 -15.37
C SER A 220 -2.83 19.64 -16.20
N MET A 221 -2.15 18.68 -15.57
CA MET A 221 -1.51 17.54 -16.20
C MET A 221 -2.48 16.36 -16.38
N ILE A 222 -3.50 16.29 -15.53
CA ILE A 222 -4.45 15.17 -15.46
C ILE A 222 -5.55 15.35 -16.51
N GLN A 223 -5.73 14.37 -17.37
CA GLN A 223 -6.83 14.27 -18.34
C GLN A 223 -8.06 13.61 -17.73
N ALA A 224 -7.84 12.54 -16.95
CA ALA A 224 -8.89 11.84 -16.24
C ALA A 224 -8.35 11.29 -14.91
N GLU A 225 -9.22 11.25 -13.92
CA GLU A 225 -8.95 10.64 -12.62
C GLU A 225 -10.15 9.79 -12.20
N LYS A 226 -9.85 8.61 -11.64
CA LYS A 226 -10.82 7.79 -10.93
C LYS A 226 -10.26 7.46 -9.56
N ILE A 227 -11.00 7.83 -8.53
CA ILE A 227 -10.71 7.47 -7.14
C ILE A 227 -11.52 6.23 -6.80
N ILE A 228 -10.90 5.26 -6.15
CA ILE A 228 -11.54 4.03 -5.70
C ILE A 228 -11.29 3.89 -4.20
N GLU A 229 -12.39 3.86 -3.46
CA GLU A 229 -12.39 3.60 -2.02
C GLU A 229 -12.62 2.11 -1.75
N TYR A 230 -12.08 1.64 -0.64
CA TYR A 230 -12.14 0.24 -0.28
C TYR A 230 -12.81 0.03 1.07
N LEU A 231 -13.38 -1.15 1.24
CA LEU A 231 -13.83 -1.62 2.54
C LEU A 231 -12.63 -1.72 3.49
N PRO A 232 -12.81 -1.54 4.80
CA PRO A 232 -11.73 -1.65 5.77
C PRO A 232 -11.17 -3.07 5.91
N ALA A 233 -11.78 -4.05 5.24
CA ALA A 233 -11.32 -5.42 5.11
C ALA A 233 -10.26 -5.52 4.02
N ASN A 234 -8.99 -5.45 4.40
CA ASN A 234 -7.86 -5.67 3.50
C ASN A 234 -7.01 -6.85 3.97
N ILE A 235 -6.40 -7.53 3.01
CA ILE A 235 -5.46 -8.62 3.25
C ILE A 235 -4.09 -8.10 2.84
N VAL A 236 -3.16 -8.02 3.79
CA VAL A 236 -1.77 -7.67 3.51
C VAL A 236 -0.89 -8.86 3.83
N LEU A 237 -0.26 -9.43 2.82
CA LEU A 237 0.71 -10.52 2.94
C LEU A 237 2.10 -9.94 2.67
N THR A 238 2.94 -9.91 3.68
CA THR A 238 4.34 -9.51 3.58
C THR A 238 5.23 -10.60 4.18
N LYS A 239 6.55 -10.51 3.99
CA LYS A 239 7.51 -11.46 4.58
C LYS A 239 7.47 -11.52 6.11
N LYS A 240 6.90 -10.53 6.76
CA LYS A 240 6.75 -10.49 8.23
C LYS A 240 5.49 -11.18 8.75
N GLY A 241 4.69 -11.74 7.88
CA GLY A 241 3.48 -12.48 8.24
C GLY A 241 2.22 -11.97 7.55
N VAL A 242 1.12 -12.61 7.89
CA VAL A 242 -0.21 -12.20 7.48
C VAL A 242 -0.72 -11.22 8.51
N VAL A 243 -1.07 -10.04 8.06
CA VAL A 243 -1.92 -9.18 8.86
C VAL A 243 -3.25 -9.09 8.15
N GLN A 244 -4.23 -9.74 8.74
CA GLN A 244 -5.59 -9.74 8.28
C GLN A 244 -6.38 -8.79 9.17
N ASN A 245 -6.92 -7.73 8.60
CA ASN A 245 -8.03 -7.05 9.24
C ASN A 245 -9.25 -7.94 9.05
N GLU A 246 -9.90 -8.32 10.16
CA GLU A 246 -11.05 -9.22 10.14
C GLU A 246 -12.08 -8.75 9.11
N ILE A 247 -12.34 -9.63 8.14
CA ILE A 247 -13.53 -9.57 7.30
C ILE A 247 -14.67 -10.04 8.20
N ARG A 248 -15.47 -9.12 8.71
CA ARG A 248 -16.74 -9.43 9.37
C ARG A 248 -17.86 -9.41 8.37
#